data_9e32c8574e2969f06d91211cac1604fe
#
_entry.id   9e32c8574e2969f06d91211cac1604fe
#
_cell.length_a   1.000
_cell.length_b   1.000
_cell.length_c   1.000
_cell.angle_alpha   90.00
_cell.angle_beta   90.00
_cell.angle_gamma   90.00
#
_symmetry.space_group_name_H-M   'P 1'
#
loop_
_entity.id
_entity.type
_entity.pdbx_description
1 polymer ?
#
loop_
_entity_poly.entity_id
_entity_poly.type
_entity_poly.pdbx_seq_one_letter_code
_entity_poly.pdbx_strand_id
1 'polypeptide(L)'
;MSGHSKWATTKHKKAAIDAKRGKLFAKLIKNIEIAARMGGGDPDGNPSLYDAIYKAKKASMPADNIKRAVKRGSGEEAGGANYEDIVYEGYAPAGVGLIIECLTDNRNRAAAEVRSTLTKGNGSLATSGSVSFNFERKGQIIVPAEGVDFDDLFEKAAEAGAEDVTDDGDVFTVVTGPSEMIDVRKALQDAGFDYDSADLVMMPKNEVELTLEDAQKVSKLIDNLDDLDDVQNIYSNWTASDEVMVQLDEE
;
A
#
# COMPACT_ATOMS: atom_id res chain seq x y z
N MET A 1 -20.41 -9.32 -6.16
CA MET A 1 -19.89 -8.10 -5.49
C MET A 1 -18.60 -8.50 -4.81
N SER A 2 -17.46 -8.21 -5.42
CA SER A 2 -16.16 -8.54 -4.84
C SER A 2 -15.84 -7.45 -3.83
N GLY A 3 -15.88 -7.80 -2.55
CA GLY A 3 -15.37 -6.94 -1.50
C GLY A 3 -13.88 -6.83 -1.64
N HIS A 4 -13.41 -5.78 -2.30
CA HIS A 4 -12.00 -5.40 -2.16
C HIS A 4 -11.76 -5.20 -0.67
N SER A 5 -10.71 -5.82 -0.12
CA SER A 5 -10.46 -5.88 1.31
C SER A 5 -10.70 -4.51 1.97
N LYS A 6 -11.89 -4.30 2.55
CA LYS A 6 -12.23 -3.10 3.33
C LYS A 6 -11.18 -2.79 4.40
N TRP A 7 -10.47 -3.83 4.86
CA TRP A 7 -9.40 -3.69 5.83
C TRP A 7 -8.19 -2.92 5.29
N ALA A 8 -7.78 -3.15 4.04
CA ALA A 8 -6.68 -2.40 3.45
C ALA A 8 -7.03 -0.91 3.34
N THR A 9 -8.29 -0.58 3.06
CA THR A 9 -8.81 0.78 2.98
C THR A 9 -8.99 1.40 4.38
N THR A 10 -9.45 0.63 5.36
CA THR A 10 -9.66 1.07 6.75
C THR A 10 -8.34 1.32 7.48
N LYS A 11 -7.28 0.57 7.16
CA LYS A 11 -5.94 0.78 7.74
C LYS A 11 -5.38 2.18 7.48
N HIS A 12 -5.78 2.83 6.40
CA HIS A 12 -5.39 4.22 6.13
C HIS A 12 -6.04 5.24 7.08
N LYS A 13 -7.11 4.87 7.80
CA LYS A 13 -7.89 5.80 8.64
C LYS A 13 -7.45 5.88 10.10
N LYS A 14 -6.96 4.79 10.68
CA LYS A 14 -6.65 4.71 12.12
C LYS A 14 -5.18 4.45 12.45
N ALA A 15 -4.25 4.96 11.67
CA ALA A 15 -2.89 5.01 12.14
C ALA A 15 -2.86 5.86 13.41
N ALA A 16 -2.56 5.24 14.54
CA ALA A 16 -2.16 5.94 15.75
C ALA A 16 -1.00 6.89 15.36
N ILE A 17 -1.37 8.14 15.11
CA ILE A 17 -0.70 9.07 14.19
C ILE A 17 0.71 9.43 14.65
N ASP A 18 1.04 9.35 15.93
CA ASP A 18 2.30 9.89 16.43
C ASP A 18 3.41 8.83 16.64
N ALA A 19 3.12 7.64 17.11
CA ALA A 19 4.14 6.59 17.32
C ALA A 19 4.58 5.92 16.01
N LYS A 20 3.68 5.82 15.02
CA LYS A 20 3.96 5.24 13.69
C LYS A 20 4.47 6.26 12.67
N ARG A 21 4.40 7.58 12.96
CA ARG A 21 4.76 8.65 12.02
C ARG A 21 6.22 8.61 11.59
N GLY A 22 7.13 8.31 12.51
CA GLY A 22 8.55 8.16 12.20
C GLY A 22 8.84 7.03 11.23
N LYS A 23 8.18 5.88 11.43
CA LYS A 23 8.29 4.71 10.55
C LYS A 23 7.68 4.98 9.17
N LEU A 24 6.49 5.59 9.15
CA LEU A 24 5.86 6.00 7.89
C LEU A 24 6.78 6.94 7.09
N PHE A 25 7.36 7.93 7.74
CA PHE A 25 8.30 8.84 7.07
C PHE A 25 9.54 8.12 6.54
N ALA A 26 10.09 7.15 7.28
CA ALA A 26 11.22 6.36 6.82
C ALA A 26 10.86 5.55 5.55
N LYS A 27 9.69 4.93 5.50
CA LYS A 27 9.18 4.22 4.30
C LYS A 27 9.01 5.17 3.12
N LEU A 28 8.37 6.31 3.32
CA LEU A 28 8.16 7.32 2.27
C LEU A 28 9.49 7.90 1.75
N ILE A 29 10.47 8.12 2.62
CA ILE A 29 11.82 8.57 2.23
C ILE A 29 12.50 7.52 1.33
N LYS A 30 12.46 6.24 1.70
CA LYS A 30 13.01 5.15 0.87
C LYS A 30 12.37 5.14 -0.53
N ASN A 31 11.04 5.28 -0.60
CA ASN A 31 10.32 5.30 -1.88
C ASN A 31 10.73 6.50 -2.76
N ILE A 32 10.87 7.69 -2.17
CA ILE A 32 11.36 8.88 -2.88
C ILE A 32 12.79 8.65 -3.40
N GLU A 33 13.70 8.14 -2.57
CA GLU A 33 15.08 7.89 -2.95
C GLU A 33 15.20 6.92 -4.13
N ILE A 34 14.39 5.84 -4.12
CA ILE A 34 14.39 4.86 -5.22
C ILE A 34 13.79 5.46 -6.49
N ALA A 35 12.64 6.11 -6.39
CA ALA A 35 12.01 6.73 -7.55
C ALA A 35 12.95 7.75 -8.21
N ALA A 36 13.63 8.57 -7.41
CA ALA A 36 14.61 9.53 -7.90
C ALA A 36 15.85 8.86 -8.53
N ARG A 37 16.28 7.71 -7.99
CA ARG A 37 17.43 6.94 -8.54
C ARG A 37 17.11 6.34 -9.89
N MET A 38 15.89 5.80 -10.05
CA MET A 38 15.50 5.10 -11.26
C MET A 38 15.13 6.02 -12.41
N GLY A 39 14.47 7.14 -12.12
CA GLY A 39 13.90 8.02 -13.14
C GLY A 39 14.44 9.46 -13.12
N GLY A 40 15.43 9.77 -12.26
CA GLY A 40 15.96 11.13 -12.08
C GLY A 40 15.20 11.95 -11.02
N GLY A 41 15.83 13.05 -10.59
CA GLY A 41 15.34 13.92 -9.49
C GLY A 41 14.27 14.95 -9.89
N ASP A 42 13.83 14.96 -11.15
CA ASP A 42 12.80 15.87 -11.63
C ASP A 42 11.43 15.17 -11.64
N PRO A 43 10.49 15.55 -10.77
CA PRO A 43 9.16 14.93 -10.72
C PRO A 43 8.32 15.16 -11.98
N ASP A 44 8.57 16.22 -12.74
CA ASP A 44 7.81 16.48 -13.98
C ASP A 44 8.15 15.46 -15.08
N GLY A 45 9.38 14.94 -15.06
CA GLY A 45 9.85 13.88 -15.96
C GLY A 45 9.78 12.46 -15.37
N ASN A 46 9.38 12.32 -14.10
CA ASN A 46 9.40 11.06 -13.37
C ASN A 46 8.09 10.82 -12.60
N PRO A 47 7.08 10.16 -13.23
CA PRO A 47 5.78 9.94 -12.59
C PRO A 47 5.87 9.20 -11.23
N SER A 48 6.76 8.21 -11.11
CA SER A 48 6.95 7.49 -9.86
C SER A 48 7.47 8.39 -8.73
N LEU A 49 8.36 9.33 -9.06
CA LEU A 49 8.83 10.33 -8.10
C LEU A 49 7.73 11.33 -7.75
N TYR A 50 6.95 11.76 -8.73
CA TYR A 50 5.80 12.63 -8.50
C TYR A 50 4.84 12.01 -7.48
N ASP A 51 4.44 10.75 -7.68
CA ASP A 51 3.51 10.05 -6.79
C ASP A 51 4.10 9.83 -5.39
N ALA A 52 5.39 9.45 -5.30
CA ALA A 52 6.08 9.31 -4.01
C ALA A 52 6.14 10.64 -3.23
N ILE A 53 6.43 11.75 -3.91
CA ILE A 53 6.43 13.10 -3.31
C ILE A 53 5.02 13.51 -2.91
N TYR A 54 4.01 13.26 -3.74
CA TYR A 54 2.62 13.58 -3.47
C TYR A 54 2.15 12.87 -2.19
N LYS A 55 2.39 11.57 -2.08
CA LYS A 55 2.07 10.76 -0.90
C LYS A 55 2.77 11.26 0.37
N ALA A 56 4.05 11.67 0.25
CA ALA A 56 4.78 12.25 1.37
C ALA A 56 4.19 13.59 1.83
N LYS A 57 3.75 14.44 0.89
CA LYS A 57 3.06 15.71 1.20
C LYS A 57 1.72 15.46 1.88
N LYS A 58 0.91 14.52 1.40
CA LYS A 58 -0.36 14.11 2.03
C LYS A 58 -0.13 13.60 3.47
N ALA A 59 0.97 12.87 3.71
CA ALA A 59 1.38 12.46 5.06
C ALA A 59 1.96 13.61 5.92
N SER A 60 1.92 14.84 5.44
CA SER A 60 2.48 16.03 6.11
C SER A 60 3.99 15.93 6.41
N MET A 61 4.75 15.30 5.49
CA MET A 61 6.21 15.27 5.61
C MET A 61 6.79 16.66 5.34
N PRO A 62 7.75 17.15 6.17
CA PRO A 62 8.40 18.42 5.94
C PRO A 62 9.11 18.49 4.58
N ALA A 63 8.94 19.61 3.87
CA ALA A 63 9.50 19.81 2.53
C ALA A 63 11.01 19.59 2.44
N ASP A 64 11.76 19.92 3.50
CA ASP A 64 13.20 19.70 3.56
C ASP A 64 13.58 18.21 3.61
N ASN A 65 12.74 17.36 4.21
CA ASN A 65 12.96 15.91 4.20
C ASN A 65 12.75 15.35 2.80
N ILE A 66 11.69 15.80 2.11
CA ILE A 66 11.41 15.42 0.71
C ILE A 66 12.58 15.83 -0.19
N LYS A 67 13.02 17.10 -0.11
CA LYS A 67 14.15 17.60 -0.92
C LYS A 67 15.43 16.81 -0.70
N ARG A 68 15.76 16.49 0.56
CA ARG A 68 16.95 15.68 0.90
C ARG A 68 16.84 14.26 0.35
N ALA A 69 15.66 13.64 0.43
CA ALA A 69 15.43 12.31 -0.12
C ALA A 69 15.63 12.30 -1.65
N VAL A 70 15.07 13.28 -2.37
CA VAL A 70 15.27 13.44 -3.82
C VAL A 70 16.75 13.58 -4.15
N LYS A 71 17.51 14.45 -3.47
CA LYS A 71 18.93 14.67 -3.72
C LYS A 71 19.79 13.43 -3.46
N ARG A 72 19.49 12.67 -2.40
CA ARG A 72 20.19 11.41 -2.11
C ARG A 72 19.87 10.35 -3.17
N GLY A 73 18.61 10.27 -3.60
CA GLY A 73 18.19 9.34 -4.65
C GLY A 73 18.82 9.65 -5.99
N SER A 74 18.84 10.93 -6.41
CA SER A 74 19.43 11.38 -7.67
C SER A 74 20.97 11.38 -7.69
N GLY A 75 21.62 11.14 -6.52
CA GLY A 75 23.07 11.12 -6.40
C GLY A 75 23.71 12.51 -6.24
N GLU A 76 22.92 13.57 -6.06
CA GLU A 76 23.43 14.93 -5.80
C GLU A 76 23.95 15.09 -4.38
N GLU A 77 23.52 14.23 -3.45
CA GLU A 77 23.97 14.22 -2.07
C GLU A 77 24.42 12.81 -1.67
N ALA A 78 25.55 12.71 -0.95
CA ALA A 78 26.08 11.42 -0.49
C ALA A 78 25.17 10.79 0.58
N GLY A 79 25.11 9.46 0.63
CA GLY A 79 24.42 8.70 1.70
C GLY A 79 23.18 7.95 1.29
N GLY A 80 22.87 7.86 -0.02
CA GLY A 80 21.81 6.96 -0.52
C GLY A 80 22.22 5.50 -0.36
N ALA A 81 21.42 4.69 0.36
CA ALA A 81 21.63 3.26 0.46
C ALA A 81 21.25 2.54 -0.84
N ASN A 82 21.95 1.43 -1.14
CA ASN A 82 21.55 0.56 -2.23
C ASN A 82 20.44 -0.37 -1.74
N TYR A 83 19.20 0.02 -1.99
CA TYR A 83 18.05 -0.82 -1.67
C TYR A 83 17.77 -1.82 -2.78
N GLU A 84 17.33 -3.02 -2.38
CA GLU A 84 16.82 -4.07 -3.23
C GLU A 84 15.35 -4.32 -2.89
N ASP A 85 14.53 -4.46 -3.94
CA ASP A 85 13.15 -4.91 -3.82
C ASP A 85 13.13 -6.43 -3.67
N ILE A 86 12.46 -6.92 -2.63
CA ILE A 86 12.30 -8.35 -2.37
C ILE A 86 10.85 -8.61 -2.01
N VAL A 87 10.25 -9.63 -2.63
CA VAL A 87 8.92 -10.09 -2.31
C VAL A 87 9.01 -11.42 -1.57
N TYR A 88 8.45 -11.46 -0.38
CA TYR A 88 8.24 -12.70 0.38
C TYR A 88 6.78 -13.12 0.30
N GLU A 89 6.57 -14.42 0.25
CA GLU A 89 5.24 -15.03 0.32
C GLU A 89 5.12 -15.79 1.63
N GLY A 90 3.94 -15.77 2.24
CA GLY A 90 3.69 -16.42 3.51
C GLY A 90 2.23 -16.77 3.71
N TYR A 91 1.98 -17.53 4.75
CA TYR A 91 0.64 -17.82 5.24
C TYR A 91 0.49 -17.29 6.66
N ALA A 92 -0.59 -16.60 6.91
CA ALA A 92 -1.09 -16.26 8.23
C ALA A 92 -2.03 -17.37 8.76
N PRO A 93 -2.48 -17.29 10.02
CA PRO A 93 -3.53 -18.18 10.54
C PRO A 93 -4.75 -18.28 9.62
N ALA A 94 -5.52 -19.35 9.77
CA ALA A 94 -6.70 -19.65 8.94
C ALA A 94 -6.44 -19.80 7.42
N GLY A 95 -5.18 -19.98 7.01
CA GLY A 95 -4.81 -20.19 5.61
C GLY A 95 -4.78 -18.92 4.76
N VAL A 96 -4.79 -17.76 5.38
CA VAL A 96 -4.68 -16.47 4.68
C VAL A 96 -3.32 -16.35 4.02
N GLY A 97 -3.31 -16.09 2.70
CA GLY A 97 -2.10 -15.81 1.94
C GLY A 97 -1.62 -14.38 2.12
N LEU A 98 -0.31 -14.22 2.26
CA LEU A 98 0.34 -12.91 2.39
C LEU A 98 1.38 -12.73 1.30
N ILE A 99 1.37 -11.55 0.67
CA ILE A 99 2.48 -11.03 -0.14
C ILE A 99 3.10 -9.88 0.65
N ILE A 100 4.40 -9.95 0.91
CA ILE A 100 5.14 -9.00 1.74
C ILE A 100 6.24 -8.39 0.88
N GLU A 101 6.05 -7.13 0.50
CA GLU A 101 7.04 -6.37 -0.26
C GLU A 101 8.01 -5.69 0.69
N CYS A 102 9.28 -5.97 0.52
CA CYS A 102 10.36 -5.42 1.31
C CYS A 102 11.30 -4.59 0.44
N LEU A 103 11.78 -3.51 1.03
CA LEU A 103 12.80 -2.64 0.49
C LEU A 103 13.96 -2.58 1.47
N THR A 104 15.05 -3.26 1.16
CA THR A 104 16.13 -3.48 2.12
C THR A 104 17.51 -3.28 1.50
N ASP A 105 18.44 -2.81 2.31
CA ASP A 105 19.88 -2.82 2.02
C ASP A 105 20.57 -4.11 2.53
N ASN A 106 19.80 -5.02 3.18
CA ASN A 106 20.32 -6.27 3.74
C ASN A 106 19.28 -7.40 3.68
N ARG A 107 19.36 -8.23 2.61
CA ARG A 107 18.46 -9.36 2.34
C ARG A 107 18.38 -10.36 3.50
N ASN A 108 19.52 -10.65 4.15
CA ASN A 108 19.56 -11.63 5.23
C ASN A 108 18.82 -11.15 6.47
N ARG A 109 18.96 -9.86 6.81
CA ARG A 109 18.23 -9.23 7.89
C ARG A 109 16.72 -9.28 7.61
N ALA A 110 16.28 -8.77 6.46
CA ALA A 110 14.88 -8.76 6.06
C ALA A 110 14.26 -10.17 6.09
N ALA A 111 14.93 -11.17 5.51
CA ALA A 111 14.46 -12.55 5.52
C ALA A 111 14.31 -13.12 6.94
N ALA A 112 15.28 -12.84 7.83
CA ALA A 112 15.25 -13.33 9.20
C ALA A 112 14.13 -12.68 10.02
N GLU A 113 13.93 -11.37 9.87
CA GLU A 113 12.88 -10.61 10.56
C GLU A 113 11.49 -11.02 10.09
N VAL A 114 11.24 -11.10 8.79
CA VAL A 114 9.96 -11.55 8.22
C VAL A 114 9.64 -12.97 8.70
N ARG A 115 10.60 -13.91 8.58
CA ARG A 115 10.39 -15.30 9.04
C ARG A 115 10.09 -15.38 10.53
N SER A 116 10.84 -14.66 11.37
CA SER A 116 10.65 -14.63 12.81
C SER A 116 9.27 -14.09 13.18
N THR A 117 8.85 -13.01 12.54
CA THR A 117 7.56 -12.36 12.79
C THR A 117 6.39 -13.25 12.37
N LEU A 118 6.46 -13.88 11.18
CA LEU A 118 5.48 -14.86 10.74
C LEU A 118 5.35 -16.01 11.74
N THR A 119 6.47 -16.60 12.14
CA THR A 119 6.48 -17.73 13.09
C THR A 119 5.87 -17.35 14.44
N LYS A 120 6.20 -16.17 14.98
CA LYS A 120 5.63 -15.66 16.25
C LYS A 120 4.12 -15.42 16.17
N GLY A 121 3.62 -15.06 14.99
CA GLY A 121 2.20 -14.87 14.73
C GLY A 121 1.45 -16.13 14.28
N ASN A 122 2.05 -17.33 14.50
CA ASN A 122 1.50 -18.61 14.04
C ASN A 122 1.30 -18.71 12.52
N GLY A 123 2.07 -17.94 11.78
CA GLY A 123 2.18 -18.01 10.32
C GLY A 123 3.44 -18.77 9.88
N SER A 124 3.66 -18.81 8.58
CA SER A 124 4.83 -19.45 8.00
C SER A 124 5.28 -18.76 6.72
N LEU A 125 6.60 -18.74 6.48
CA LEU A 125 7.15 -18.32 5.20
C LEU A 125 6.89 -19.40 4.16
N ALA A 126 6.43 -19.00 2.98
CA ALA A 126 6.15 -19.90 1.86
C ALA A 126 7.25 -19.80 0.78
N THR A 127 7.24 -20.77 -0.12
CA THR A 127 8.09 -20.70 -1.32
C THR A 127 7.48 -19.71 -2.33
N SER A 128 8.32 -19.10 -3.14
CA SER A 128 7.86 -18.19 -4.20
C SER A 128 6.89 -18.89 -5.15
N GLY A 129 5.79 -18.23 -5.50
CA GLY A 129 4.71 -18.78 -6.32
C GLY A 129 3.61 -19.50 -5.56
N SER A 130 3.77 -19.74 -4.25
CA SER A 130 2.78 -20.47 -3.44
C SER A 130 1.53 -19.66 -3.13
N VAL A 131 1.62 -18.34 -3.12
CA VAL A 131 0.56 -17.40 -2.77
C VAL A 131 0.23 -16.47 -3.91
N SER A 132 1.24 -16.01 -4.65
CA SER A 132 1.12 -14.97 -5.68
C SER A 132 0.20 -15.35 -6.84
N PHE A 133 -0.04 -16.65 -7.11
CA PHE A 133 -1.02 -17.08 -8.12
C PHE A 133 -2.44 -16.58 -7.84
N ASN A 134 -2.77 -16.35 -6.57
CA ASN A 134 -4.09 -15.86 -6.12
C ASN A 134 -4.20 -14.34 -6.14
N PHE A 135 -3.17 -13.63 -6.58
CA PHE A 135 -3.17 -12.18 -6.65
C PHE A 135 -2.99 -11.69 -8.08
N GLU A 136 -3.46 -10.49 -8.32
CA GLU A 136 -3.30 -9.78 -9.58
C GLU A 136 -2.81 -8.36 -9.32
N ARG A 137 -1.86 -7.89 -10.12
CA ARG A 137 -1.36 -6.53 -10.01
C ARG A 137 -2.36 -5.57 -10.64
N LYS A 138 -2.80 -4.56 -9.87
CA LYS A 138 -3.75 -3.52 -10.28
C LYS A 138 -3.24 -2.14 -9.88
N GLY A 139 -3.75 -1.11 -10.56
CA GLY A 139 -3.66 0.25 -10.06
C GLY A 139 -4.82 0.50 -9.10
N GLN A 140 -4.55 1.18 -8.00
CA GLN A 140 -5.55 1.59 -7.02
C GLN A 140 -5.39 3.07 -6.73
N ILE A 141 -6.48 3.85 -6.85
CA ILE A 141 -6.52 5.27 -6.51
C ILE A 141 -7.56 5.44 -5.41
N ILE A 142 -7.15 6.02 -4.30
CA ILE A 142 -8.02 6.29 -3.14
C ILE A 142 -8.45 7.75 -3.17
N VAL A 143 -9.74 7.98 -3.28
CA VAL A 143 -10.36 9.31 -3.32
C VAL A 143 -11.18 9.51 -2.04
N PRO A 144 -10.93 10.57 -1.23
CA PRO A 144 -11.78 10.89 -0.09
C PRO A 144 -13.23 11.11 -0.54
N ALA A 145 -14.20 10.49 0.16
CA ALA A 145 -15.61 10.63 -0.19
C ALA A 145 -16.21 11.98 0.22
N GLU A 146 -15.56 12.70 1.16
CA GLU A 146 -16.04 13.99 1.63
C GLU A 146 -16.14 15.02 0.50
N GLY A 147 -17.36 15.46 0.21
CA GLY A 147 -17.62 16.48 -0.82
C GLY A 147 -17.53 15.98 -2.25
N VAL A 148 -17.40 14.67 -2.48
CA VAL A 148 -17.32 14.05 -3.80
C VAL A 148 -18.62 13.32 -4.09
N ASP A 149 -19.22 13.58 -5.25
CA ASP A 149 -20.35 12.81 -5.78
C ASP A 149 -19.84 11.51 -6.42
N PHE A 150 -20.41 10.37 -5.99
CA PHE A 150 -19.98 9.06 -6.46
C PHE A 150 -20.25 8.86 -7.95
N ASP A 151 -21.43 9.29 -8.43
CA ASP A 151 -21.82 9.09 -9.83
C ASP A 151 -20.92 9.91 -10.76
N ASP A 152 -20.59 11.14 -10.37
CA ASP A 152 -19.64 11.98 -11.12
C ASP A 152 -18.24 11.37 -11.16
N LEU A 153 -17.75 10.86 -10.02
CA LEU A 153 -16.47 10.17 -9.95
C LEU A 153 -16.46 8.91 -10.81
N PHE A 154 -17.52 8.10 -10.71
CA PHE A 154 -17.67 6.86 -11.47
C PHE A 154 -17.64 7.12 -12.99
N GLU A 155 -18.42 8.12 -13.46
CA GLU A 155 -18.43 8.50 -14.85
C GLU A 155 -17.04 8.91 -15.36
N LYS A 156 -16.36 9.77 -14.62
CA LYS A 156 -15.02 10.26 -15.00
C LYS A 156 -13.96 9.17 -14.96
N ALA A 157 -14.00 8.30 -13.95
CA ALA A 157 -13.09 7.15 -13.85
C ALA A 157 -13.30 6.16 -14.99
N ALA A 158 -14.55 5.83 -15.31
CA ALA A 158 -14.90 4.92 -16.41
C ALA A 158 -14.48 5.50 -17.79
N GLU A 159 -14.75 6.80 -18.04
CA GLU A 159 -14.28 7.50 -19.25
C GLU A 159 -12.76 7.44 -19.40
N ALA A 160 -12.02 7.51 -18.28
CA ALA A 160 -10.57 7.48 -18.26
C ALA A 160 -9.98 6.05 -18.37
N GLY A 161 -10.81 5.01 -18.31
CA GLY A 161 -10.40 3.61 -18.46
C GLY A 161 -10.21 2.87 -17.13
N ALA A 162 -10.83 3.30 -16.05
CA ALA A 162 -10.91 2.53 -14.82
C ALA A 162 -11.71 1.23 -15.04
N GLU A 163 -11.31 0.17 -14.36
CA GLU A 163 -11.99 -1.13 -14.41
C GLU A 163 -13.17 -1.20 -13.44
N ASP A 164 -13.04 -0.54 -12.28
CA ASP A 164 -14.07 -0.54 -11.24
C ASP A 164 -13.93 0.70 -10.33
N VAL A 165 -15.04 1.07 -9.69
CA VAL A 165 -15.09 2.10 -8.64
C VAL A 165 -16.00 1.58 -7.53
N THR A 166 -15.49 1.53 -6.30
CA THR A 166 -16.24 1.08 -5.13
C THR A 166 -16.41 2.19 -4.11
N ASP A 167 -17.56 2.19 -3.44
CA ASP A 167 -17.84 3.04 -2.28
C ASP A 167 -17.51 2.26 -1.00
N ASP A 168 -16.44 2.68 -0.33
CA ASP A 168 -15.97 2.07 0.92
C ASP A 168 -16.33 2.95 2.14
N GLY A 169 -17.31 3.84 1.99
CA GLY A 169 -17.83 4.70 3.04
C GLY A 169 -17.16 6.08 3.06
N ASP A 170 -16.03 6.24 3.73
CA ASP A 170 -15.34 7.55 3.77
C ASP A 170 -14.37 7.77 2.61
N VAL A 171 -14.12 6.76 1.79
CA VAL A 171 -13.30 6.83 0.59
C VAL A 171 -13.96 6.07 -0.55
N PHE A 172 -13.65 6.48 -1.76
CA PHE A 172 -13.92 5.73 -2.98
C PHE A 172 -12.64 5.10 -3.47
N THR A 173 -12.72 3.83 -3.87
CA THR A 173 -11.58 3.11 -4.43
C THR A 173 -11.76 2.94 -5.93
N VAL A 174 -10.88 3.56 -6.72
CA VAL A 174 -10.84 3.41 -8.18
C VAL A 174 -9.79 2.36 -8.53
N VAL A 175 -10.20 1.32 -9.26
CA VAL A 175 -9.34 0.22 -9.71
C VAL A 175 -9.06 0.34 -11.20
N THR A 176 -7.82 0.14 -11.58
CA THR A 176 -7.37 0.24 -12.96
C THR A 176 -6.46 -0.92 -13.33
N GLY A 177 -6.24 -1.13 -14.61
CA GLY A 177 -5.07 -1.88 -15.05
C GLY A 177 -3.77 -1.21 -14.60
N PRO A 178 -2.67 -1.95 -14.45
CA PRO A 178 -1.41 -1.39 -13.95
C PRO A 178 -0.85 -0.29 -14.86
N SER A 179 -1.08 -0.40 -16.17
CA SER A 179 -0.57 0.56 -17.18
C SER A 179 -1.40 1.84 -17.23
N GLU A 180 -2.68 1.73 -16.92
CA GLU A 180 -3.68 2.79 -17.07
C GLU A 180 -3.73 3.72 -15.84
N MET A 181 -3.21 3.28 -14.70
CA MET A 181 -3.32 3.98 -13.42
C MET A 181 -2.88 5.46 -13.50
N ILE A 182 -1.76 5.74 -14.16
CA ILE A 182 -1.24 7.12 -14.25
C ILE A 182 -2.17 8.01 -15.07
N ASP A 183 -2.72 7.49 -16.16
CA ASP A 183 -3.62 8.25 -17.04
C ASP A 183 -4.96 8.48 -16.37
N VAL A 184 -5.53 7.46 -15.71
CA VAL A 184 -6.77 7.59 -14.92
C VAL A 184 -6.57 8.61 -13.79
N ARG A 185 -5.47 8.51 -13.02
CA ARG A 185 -5.16 9.46 -11.96
C ARG A 185 -5.09 10.91 -12.48
N LYS A 186 -4.42 11.14 -13.61
CA LYS A 186 -4.34 12.46 -14.22
C LYS A 186 -5.72 12.97 -14.64
N ALA A 187 -6.52 12.12 -15.30
CA ALA A 187 -7.87 12.48 -15.73
C ALA A 187 -8.77 12.88 -14.54
N LEU A 188 -8.67 12.16 -13.43
CA LEU A 188 -9.40 12.49 -12.20
C LEU A 188 -8.94 13.83 -11.61
N GLN A 189 -7.62 14.09 -11.57
CA GLN A 189 -7.09 15.38 -11.11
C GLN A 189 -7.54 16.55 -12.01
N ASP A 190 -7.51 16.37 -13.33
CA ASP A 190 -7.94 17.39 -14.30
C ASP A 190 -9.44 17.66 -14.19
N ALA A 191 -10.23 16.66 -13.78
CA ALA A 191 -11.66 16.79 -13.46
C ALA A 191 -11.94 17.44 -12.08
N GLY A 192 -10.89 17.70 -11.28
CA GLY A 192 -10.99 18.36 -9.98
C GLY A 192 -11.11 17.44 -8.79
N PHE A 193 -10.98 16.12 -8.99
CA PHE A 193 -10.95 15.15 -7.88
C PHE A 193 -9.56 15.11 -7.23
N ASP A 194 -9.51 15.34 -5.93
CA ASP A 194 -8.31 15.09 -5.12
C ASP A 194 -8.23 13.61 -4.74
N TYR A 195 -7.04 13.10 -4.47
CA TYR A 195 -6.83 11.72 -4.05
C TYR A 195 -5.81 11.65 -2.91
N ASP A 196 -5.88 10.60 -2.11
CA ASP A 196 -4.93 10.37 -1.01
C ASP A 196 -3.73 9.55 -1.46
N SER A 197 -3.95 8.57 -2.34
CA SER A 197 -2.89 7.73 -2.89
C SER A 197 -3.26 7.20 -4.27
N ALA A 198 -2.22 6.90 -5.07
CA ALA A 198 -2.31 6.17 -6.32
C ALA A 198 -1.13 5.19 -6.37
N ASP A 199 -1.40 3.91 -6.21
CA ASP A 199 -0.38 2.89 -6.03
C ASP A 199 -0.67 1.65 -6.88
N LEU A 200 0.40 0.95 -7.27
CA LEU A 200 0.27 -0.41 -7.79
C LEU A 200 0.15 -1.37 -6.61
N VAL A 201 -0.91 -2.15 -6.58
CA VAL A 201 -1.24 -3.06 -5.49
C VAL A 201 -1.41 -4.50 -5.99
N MET A 202 -1.30 -5.47 -5.08
CA MET A 202 -1.63 -6.86 -5.36
C MET A 202 -3.02 -7.16 -4.81
N MET A 203 -4.01 -7.29 -5.71
CA MET A 203 -5.40 -7.57 -5.34
C MET A 203 -5.69 -9.07 -5.37
N PRO A 204 -6.34 -9.62 -4.33
CA PRO A 204 -6.68 -11.03 -4.30
C PRO A 204 -7.79 -11.36 -5.30
N LYS A 205 -7.65 -12.52 -5.97
CA LYS A 205 -8.68 -13.09 -6.85
C LYS A 205 -9.73 -13.88 -6.06
N ASN A 206 -9.28 -14.53 -4.98
CA ASN A 206 -10.14 -15.28 -4.07
C ASN A 206 -9.81 -14.90 -2.64
N GLU A 207 -10.84 -14.61 -1.87
CA GLU A 207 -10.73 -14.19 -0.49
C GLU A 207 -11.09 -15.32 0.48
N VAL A 208 -10.52 -15.27 1.68
CA VAL A 208 -10.82 -16.16 2.80
C VAL A 208 -11.63 -15.35 3.81
N GLU A 209 -12.88 -15.74 4.04
CA GLU A 209 -13.72 -15.11 5.05
C GLU A 209 -13.31 -15.57 6.45
N LEU A 210 -13.07 -14.63 7.36
CA LEU A 210 -12.57 -14.89 8.70
C LEU A 210 -13.65 -14.65 9.76
N THR A 211 -13.58 -15.47 10.83
CA THR A 211 -14.24 -15.17 12.11
C THR A 211 -13.55 -14.00 12.80
N LEU A 212 -14.21 -13.37 13.79
CA LEU A 212 -13.60 -12.31 14.60
C LEU A 212 -12.26 -12.76 15.23
N GLU A 213 -12.23 -13.94 15.85
CA GLU A 213 -11.03 -14.47 16.49
C GLU A 213 -9.85 -14.63 15.52
N ASP A 214 -10.10 -15.15 14.31
CA ASP A 214 -9.06 -15.33 13.31
C ASP A 214 -8.66 -14.00 12.69
N ALA A 215 -9.61 -13.09 12.46
CA ALA A 215 -9.34 -11.75 11.96
C ALA A 215 -8.46 -10.94 12.93
N GLN A 216 -8.68 -11.03 14.25
CA GLN A 216 -7.81 -10.43 15.28
C GLN A 216 -6.38 -10.97 15.21
N LYS A 217 -6.22 -12.30 15.08
CA LYS A 217 -4.89 -12.92 14.97
C LYS A 217 -4.16 -12.49 13.69
N VAL A 218 -4.88 -12.49 12.56
CA VAL A 218 -4.31 -12.10 11.25
C VAL A 218 -3.96 -10.61 11.23
N SER A 219 -4.86 -9.75 11.71
CA SER A 219 -4.62 -8.31 11.79
C SER A 219 -3.40 -7.99 12.64
N LYS A 220 -3.28 -8.60 13.84
CA LYS A 220 -2.11 -8.44 14.72
C LYS A 220 -0.81 -8.90 14.06
N LEU A 221 -0.84 -10.01 13.32
CA LEU A 221 0.33 -10.48 12.59
C LEU A 221 0.74 -9.48 11.50
N ILE A 222 -0.22 -8.97 10.74
CA ILE A 222 0.03 -7.99 9.68
C ILE A 222 0.59 -6.69 10.28
N ASP A 223 0.07 -6.22 11.42
CA ASP A 223 0.61 -5.05 12.11
C ASP A 223 2.06 -5.26 12.55
N ASN A 224 2.39 -6.43 13.08
CA ASN A 224 3.76 -6.76 13.47
C ASN A 224 4.72 -6.83 12.27
N LEU A 225 4.25 -7.31 11.13
CA LEU A 225 5.03 -7.31 9.88
C LEU A 225 5.22 -5.89 9.34
N ASP A 226 4.17 -5.07 9.37
CA ASP A 226 4.20 -3.67 8.93
C ASP A 226 5.13 -2.82 9.80
N ASP A 227 5.34 -3.21 11.03
CA ASP A 227 6.26 -2.58 11.97
C ASP A 227 7.74 -2.84 11.66
N LEU A 228 8.06 -3.79 10.78
CA LEU A 228 9.43 -4.05 10.34
C LEU A 228 9.93 -2.93 9.42
N ASP A 229 11.16 -2.48 9.65
CA ASP A 229 11.73 -1.33 8.94
C ASP A 229 11.90 -1.55 7.43
N ASP A 230 12.10 -2.80 7.01
CA ASP A 230 12.30 -3.16 5.61
C ASP A 230 11.00 -3.50 4.87
N VAL A 231 9.89 -3.72 5.58
CA VAL A 231 8.59 -4.01 4.97
C VAL A 231 7.96 -2.71 4.47
N GLN A 232 7.57 -2.68 3.19
CA GLN A 232 6.90 -1.54 2.56
C GLN A 232 5.40 -1.74 2.48
N ASN A 233 4.98 -2.87 1.89
CA ASN A 233 3.57 -3.19 1.69
C ASN A 233 3.31 -4.64 2.09
N ILE A 234 2.10 -4.90 2.56
CA ILE A 234 1.59 -6.25 2.83
C ILE A 234 0.22 -6.36 2.17
N TYR A 235 0.08 -7.35 1.32
CA TYR A 235 -1.20 -7.70 0.71
C TYR A 235 -1.66 -9.04 1.23
N SER A 236 -2.94 -9.16 1.49
CA SER A 236 -3.55 -10.35 2.06
C SER A 236 -4.87 -10.66 1.34
N ASN A 237 -5.27 -11.91 1.38
CA ASN A 237 -6.50 -12.35 0.74
C ASN A 237 -7.63 -12.67 1.74
N TRP A 238 -7.67 -12.00 2.89
CA TRP A 238 -8.77 -12.20 3.82
C TRP A 238 -9.86 -11.12 3.70
N THR A 239 -11.05 -11.52 4.05
CA THR A 239 -12.22 -10.65 4.20
C THR A 239 -12.97 -11.02 5.47
N ALA A 240 -13.91 -10.19 5.90
CA ALA A 240 -14.80 -10.48 7.00
C ALA A 240 -16.15 -9.76 6.80
N SER A 241 -17.18 -10.19 7.54
CA SER A 241 -18.46 -9.49 7.53
C SER A 241 -18.34 -8.08 8.11
N ASP A 242 -19.27 -7.20 7.74
CA ASP A 242 -19.28 -5.82 8.27
C ASP A 242 -19.35 -5.77 9.81
N GLU A 243 -20.07 -6.73 10.43
CA GLU A 243 -20.15 -6.86 11.88
C GLU A 243 -18.79 -7.17 12.51
N VAL A 244 -18.00 -8.07 11.90
CA VAL A 244 -16.66 -8.42 12.35
C VAL A 244 -15.72 -7.24 12.16
N MET A 245 -15.83 -6.52 11.04
CA MET A 245 -14.98 -5.35 10.77
C MET A 245 -15.22 -4.22 11.78
N VAL A 246 -16.48 -3.95 12.15
CA VAL A 246 -16.82 -2.96 13.18
C VAL A 246 -16.24 -3.34 14.54
N GLN A 247 -16.32 -4.63 14.93
CA GLN A 247 -15.77 -5.11 16.20
C GLN A 247 -14.24 -5.04 16.25
N LEU A 248 -13.55 -5.27 15.12
CA LEU A 248 -12.11 -5.09 15.03
C LEU A 248 -11.65 -3.63 15.19
N ASP A 249 -12.50 -2.69 14.76
CA ASP A 249 -12.20 -1.26 14.86
C ASP A 249 -12.40 -0.68 16.27
N GLU A 250 -13.17 -1.36 17.13
CA GLU A 250 -13.44 -0.95 18.51
C GLU A 250 -12.35 -1.37 19.52
N GLU A 251 -11.42 -2.23 19.14
CA GLU A 251 -10.29 -2.71 19.96
C GLU A 251 -8.99 -1.93 19.66
#